data_24acb4ef615152c7b76e36867b7a3acf
#
_entry.id   24acb4ef615152c7b76e36867b7a3acf
#
_cell.length_a   1.000
_cell.length_b   1.000
_cell.length_c   1.000
_cell.angle_alpha   90.00
_cell.angle_beta   90.00
_cell.angle_gamma   90.00
#
_symmetry.space_group_name_H-M   'P 1'
#
loop_
_entity.id
_entity.type
_entity.pdbx_description
1 polymer ?
#
loop_
_entity_poly.entity_id
_entity_poly.type
_entity_poly.pdbx_seq_one_letter_code
_entity_poly.pdbx_strand_id
1 'polypeptide(L)'
;MDNGVALLLLLLLFPMTLRAEESGPFRVAFLTDIHLDIQGTPRKCAGFRRALEVAKDQDVDLMILGGDLADLDRRLPEDYERAGLALDRIRSMCEETGIPTYYTIGNHDRYFYREDGKREPTGVELFEKHLGRSTYSFDHKGVHFMVINSVIPTKEGDYSISQEQMRWIREDLKGMPEGCPLIVVTHVPIQSLYYAATEGKVSDKDLISNFKPLWDLLTKYHTVAVLQGHNHVHEELFSHGTWLLMGGAVSGAWWQGPLDGTEEGFLLLTLDPEQDRYSWEYIDDGWEQ
;
A
#
# COMPACT_ATOMS: atom_id res chain seq x y z
N MET A 1 66.10 -10.45 24.70
CA MET A 1 65.83 -9.16 24.07
C MET A 1 64.61 -9.34 23.13
N ASP A 2 63.45 -9.13 23.67
CA ASP A 2 62.16 -9.32 22.92
C ASP A 2 61.65 -7.97 22.47
N ASN A 3 61.64 -7.75 21.18
CA ASN A 3 61.07 -6.56 20.58
C ASN A 3 59.58 -6.80 20.25
N GLY A 4 58.67 -6.41 21.16
CA GLY A 4 57.25 -6.38 20.91
C GLY A 4 56.88 -5.18 20.04
N VAL A 5 56.44 -5.45 18.80
CA VAL A 5 55.84 -4.45 17.91
C VAL A 5 54.38 -4.30 18.28
N ALA A 6 54.01 -3.15 18.87
CA ALA A 6 52.64 -2.81 19.14
C ALA A 6 51.97 -2.30 17.83
N LEU A 7 51.00 -3.04 17.32
CA LEU A 7 50.18 -2.68 16.16
C LEU A 7 49.08 -1.71 16.62
N LEU A 8 49.25 -0.43 16.30
CA LEU A 8 48.25 0.60 16.57
C LEU A 8 47.15 0.53 15.51
N LEU A 9 45.98 -0.04 15.86
CA LEU A 9 44.80 0.00 15.01
C LEU A 9 44.19 1.42 15.07
N LEU A 10 44.40 2.22 14.02
CA LEU A 10 43.70 3.46 13.82
C LEU A 10 42.27 3.15 13.33
N LEU A 11 41.28 3.22 14.23
CA LEU A 11 39.85 3.26 13.90
C LEU A 11 39.56 4.62 13.24
N LEU A 12 39.49 4.63 11.92
CA LEU A 12 38.91 5.76 11.15
C LEU A 12 37.40 5.79 11.39
N LEU A 13 36.98 6.62 12.34
CA LEU A 13 35.59 7.05 12.48
C LEU A 13 35.27 7.94 11.29
N PHE A 14 34.67 7.36 10.24
CA PHE A 14 33.99 8.14 9.24
C PHE A 14 32.76 8.78 9.92
N PRO A 15 32.62 10.11 9.92
CA PRO A 15 31.39 10.72 10.34
C PRO A 15 30.30 10.28 9.35
N MET A 16 29.36 9.44 9.80
CA MET A 16 28.07 9.32 9.12
C MET A 16 27.42 10.71 9.20
N THR A 17 27.60 11.51 8.16
CA THR A 17 26.74 12.66 7.95
C THR A 17 25.35 12.09 7.71
N LEU A 18 24.49 12.12 8.74
CA LEU A 18 23.05 12.10 8.52
C LEU A 18 22.78 13.24 7.52
N ARG A 19 22.54 12.90 6.27
CA ARG A 19 21.97 13.83 5.32
C ARG A 19 20.62 14.17 5.93
N ALA A 20 20.39 15.40 6.38
CA ALA A 20 19.07 15.87 6.69
C ALA A 20 18.23 15.57 5.45
N GLU A 21 17.15 14.79 5.58
CA GLU A 21 16.21 14.63 4.50
C GLU A 21 15.79 16.02 4.04
N GLU A 22 15.75 16.23 2.73
CA GLU A 22 15.35 17.52 2.17
C GLU A 22 13.93 17.79 2.66
N SER A 23 13.77 18.81 3.51
CA SER A 23 12.48 19.27 3.98
C SER A 23 11.75 20.01 2.84
N GLY A 24 10.43 19.96 2.84
CA GLY A 24 9.59 20.65 1.86
C GLY A 24 8.45 19.79 1.34
N PRO A 25 7.59 20.37 0.53
CA PRO A 25 6.47 19.63 -0.06
C PRO A 25 6.95 18.51 -0.98
N PHE A 26 6.21 17.41 -0.98
CA PHE A 26 6.49 16.26 -1.84
C PHE A 26 5.18 15.61 -2.33
N ARG A 27 5.29 14.79 -3.35
CA ARG A 27 4.13 14.16 -4.00
C ARG A 27 4.17 12.65 -3.90
N VAL A 28 3.02 12.05 -3.68
CA VAL A 28 2.84 10.59 -3.57
C VAL A 28 1.76 10.15 -4.53
N ALA A 29 2.05 9.17 -5.40
CA ALA A 29 1.01 8.50 -6.17
C ALA A 29 0.55 7.24 -5.43
N PHE A 30 -0.74 7.13 -5.16
CA PHE A 30 -1.37 5.95 -4.58
C PHE A 30 -2.17 5.23 -5.67
N LEU A 31 -1.58 4.13 -6.18
CA LEU A 31 -2.16 3.28 -7.21
C LEU A 31 -2.68 1.99 -6.57
N THR A 32 -3.94 1.64 -6.76
CA THR A 32 -4.54 0.45 -6.15
C THR A 32 -5.37 -0.33 -7.16
N ASP A 33 -5.69 -1.57 -6.85
CA ASP A 33 -6.61 -2.41 -7.63
C ASP A 33 -6.18 -2.56 -9.11
N ILE A 34 -4.95 -3.07 -9.30
CA ILE A 34 -4.31 -3.21 -10.62
C ILE A 34 -4.78 -4.48 -11.33
N HIS A 35 -4.99 -5.57 -10.60
CA HIS A 35 -5.52 -6.84 -11.11
C HIS A 35 -4.80 -7.40 -12.34
N LEU A 36 -3.46 -7.46 -12.31
CA LEU A 36 -2.73 -8.20 -13.33
C LEU A 36 -2.97 -9.71 -13.16
N ASP A 37 -3.12 -10.42 -14.27
CA ASP A 37 -3.25 -11.87 -14.23
C ASP A 37 -1.88 -12.57 -14.27
N ILE A 38 -1.85 -13.85 -13.89
CA ILE A 38 -0.61 -14.66 -13.89
C ILE A 38 -0.03 -14.89 -15.28
N GLN A 39 -0.83 -14.70 -16.33
CA GLN A 39 -0.40 -14.82 -17.74
C GLN A 39 0.36 -13.58 -18.19
N GLY A 40 0.14 -12.44 -17.54
CA GLY A 40 0.68 -11.15 -17.98
C GLY A 40 0.05 -10.71 -19.28
N THR A 41 -1.29 -10.73 -19.33
CA THR A 41 -2.05 -10.31 -20.50
C THR A 41 -1.54 -8.95 -21.01
N PRO A 42 -1.11 -8.84 -22.28
CA PRO A 42 -0.44 -7.64 -22.78
C PRO A 42 -1.23 -6.35 -22.58
N ARG A 43 -2.57 -6.40 -22.73
CA ARG A 43 -3.44 -5.25 -22.52
C ARG A 43 -3.43 -4.76 -21.07
N LYS A 44 -3.55 -5.66 -20.09
CA LYS A 44 -3.49 -5.32 -18.66
C LYS A 44 -2.14 -4.72 -18.28
N CYS A 45 -1.05 -5.32 -18.79
CA CYS A 45 0.30 -4.79 -18.59
C CYS A 45 0.48 -3.41 -19.23
N ALA A 46 -0.14 -3.16 -20.40
CA ALA A 46 -0.08 -1.86 -21.08
C ALA A 46 -0.87 -0.80 -20.29
N GLY A 47 -2.04 -1.14 -19.74
CA GLY A 47 -2.82 -0.23 -18.88
C GLY A 47 -2.05 0.14 -17.61
N PHE A 48 -1.50 -0.85 -16.90
CA PHE A 48 -0.67 -0.54 -15.73
C PHE A 48 0.57 0.29 -16.08
N ARG A 49 1.22 0.01 -17.21
CA ARG A 49 2.33 0.84 -17.69
C ARG A 49 1.88 2.29 -17.94
N ARG A 50 0.69 2.47 -18.52
CA ARG A 50 0.13 3.81 -18.73
C ARG A 50 -0.07 4.56 -17.42
N ALA A 51 -0.65 3.94 -16.39
CA ALA A 51 -0.80 4.54 -15.07
C ALA A 51 0.55 4.94 -14.46
N LEU A 52 1.58 4.06 -14.58
CA LEU A 52 2.95 4.36 -14.12
C LEU A 52 3.60 5.53 -14.87
N GLU A 53 3.39 5.65 -16.19
CA GLU A 53 3.87 6.77 -17.01
C GLU A 53 3.22 8.08 -16.58
N VAL A 54 1.88 8.08 -16.40
CA VAL A 54 1.15 9.27 -15.90
C VAL A 54 1.60 9.65 -14.50
N ALA A 55 1.79 8.69 -13.59
CA ALA A 55 2.32 8.96 -12.25
C ALA A 55 3.72 9.58 -12.30
N LYS A 56 4.59 9.09 -13.19
CA LYS A 56 5.93 9.66 -13.42
C LYS A 56 5.88 11.09 -13.94
N ASP A 57 4.95 11.39 -14.84
CA ASP A 57 4.75 12.74 -15.39
C ASP A 57 4.24 13.75 -14.34
N GLN A 58 3.74 13.25 -13.19
CA GLN A 58 3.36 14.07 -12.04
C GLN A 58 4.54 14.45 -11.12
N ASP A 59 5.79 14.11 -11.45
CA ASP A 59 6.97 14.38 -10.61
C ASP A 59 6.80 13.89 -9.16
N VAL A 60 6.31 12.66 -8.97
CA VAL A 60 6.10 12.08 -7.64
C VAL A 60 7.42 11.64 -7.01
N ASP A 61 7.57 11.86 -5.71
CA ASP A 61 8.75 11.45 -4.93
C ASP A 61 8.72 9.95 -4.60
N LEU A 62 7.53 9.39 -4.43
CA LEU A 62 7.32 7.96 -4.19
C LEU A 62 5.96 7.48 -4.69
N MET A 63 5.85 6.16 -4.90
CA MET A 63 4.60 5.48 -5.20
C MET A 63 4.23 4.51 -4.08
N ILE A 64 2.94 4.37 -3.81
CA ILE A 64 2.39 3.34 -2.93
C ILE A 64 1.39 2.52 -3.75
N LEU A 65 1.64 1.21 -3.88
CA LEU A 65 0.68 0.30 -4.49
C LEU A 65 -0.27 -0.23 -3.40
N GLY A 66 -1.56 0.08 -3.55
CA GLY A 66 -2.59 -0.07 -2.51
C GLY A 66 -3.20 -1.45 -2.35
N GLY A 67 -2.66 -2.48 -2.99
CA GLY A 67 -3.17 -3.86 -2.95
C GLY A 67 -3.98 -4.23 -4.18
N ASP A 68 -4.36 -5.51 -4.25
CA ASP A 68 -4.96 -6.17 -5.42
C ASP A 68 -4.12 -5.94 -6.69
N LEU A 69 -2.83 -6.22 -6.53
CA LEU A 69 -1.83 -6.03 -7.56
C LEU A 69 -1.96 -7.12 -8.63
N ALA A 70 -2.25 -8.36 -8.20
CA ALA A 70 -2.43 -9.52 -9.08
C ALA A 70 -3.55 -10.45 -8.60
N ASP A 71 -4.20 -11.14 -9.56
CA ASP A 71 -5.28 -12.11 -9.30
C ASP A 71 -4.72 -13.48 -8.92
N LEU A 72 -4.34 -13.69 -7.65
CA LEU A 72 -3.69 -14.93 -7.15
C LEU A 72 -4.57 -15.78 -6.22
N ASP A 73 -5.60 -15.22 -5.60
CA ASP A 73 -6.40 -15.83 -4.53
C ASP A 73 -7.13 -17.12 -4.92
N ARG A 74 -7.41 -17.30 -6.20
CA ARG A 74 -8.12 -18.47 -6.76
C ARG A 74 -7.21 -19.42 -7.54
N ARG A 75 -5.87 -19.28 -7.41
CA ARG A 75 -4.92 -20.11 -8.14
C ARG A 75 -4.69 -21.45 -7.43
N LEU A 76 -4.22 -22.43 -8.20
CA LEU A 76 -3.98 -23.79 -7.75
C LEU A 76 -2.50 -23.99 -7.37
N PRO A 77 -2.14 -25.07 -6.66
CA PRO A 77 -0.75 -25.33 -6.25
C PRO A 77 0.25 -25.31 -7.41
N GLU A 78 -0.14 -25.78 -8.59
CA GLU A 78 0.68 -25.79 -9.80
C GLU A 78 0.97 -24.41 -10.41
N ASP A 79 0.28 -23.39 -9.96
CA ASP A 79 0.49 -22.00 -10.41
C ASP A 79 1.57 -21.26 -9.60
N TYR A 80 2.22 -21.88 -8.60
CA TYR A 80 3.14 -21.22 -7.67
C TYR A 80 4.21 -20.36 -8.35
N GLU A 81 4.94 -20.94 -9.32
CA GLU A 81 5.98 -20.19 -10.04
C GLU A 81 5.40 -19.03 -10.86
N ARG A 82 4.26 -19.26 -11.51
CA ARG A 82 3.59 -18.25 -12.33
C ARG A 82 3.03 -17.10 -11.48
N ALA A 83 2.52 -17.41 -10.29
CA ALA A 83 2.06 -16.43 -9.32
C ALA A 83 3.23 -15.56 -8.82
N GLY A 84 4.38 -16.17 -8.50
CA GLY A 84 5.60 -15.44 -8.16
C GLY A 84 6.08 -14.54 -9.30
N LEU A 85 6.08 -15.03 -10.53
CA LEU A 85 6.46 -14.24 -11.72
C LEU A 85 5.49 -13.07 -11.99
N ALA A 86 4.21 -13.18 -11.60
CA ALA A 86 3.27 -12.07 -11.70
C ALA A 86 3.65 -10.93 -10.74
N LEU A 87 4.00 -11.24 -9.49
CA LEU A 87 4.48 -10.26 -8.52
C LEU A 87 5.83 -9.64 -8.93
N ASP A 88 6.77 -10.45 -9.43
CA ASP A 88 8.06 -9.97 -9.96
C ASP A 88 7.87 -9.03 -11.15
N ARG A 89 6.90 -9.29 -12.02
CA ARG A 89 6.55 -8.43 -13.14
C ARG A 89 6.09 -7.06 -12.67
N ILE A 90 5.19 -7.01 -11.68
CA ILE A 90 4.71 -5.76 -11.09
C ILE A 90 5.90 -4.97 -10.52
N ARG A 91 6.74 -5.62 -9.72
CA ARG A 91 7.94 -5.01 -9.16
C ARG A 91 8.84 -4.44 -10.26
N SER A 92 9.15 -5.22 -11.29
CA SER A 92 10.02 -4.78 -12.39
C SER A 92 9.45 -3.58 -13.14
N MET A 93 8.13 -3.54 -13.38
CA MET A 93 7.47 -2.41 -14.03
C MET A 93 7.58 -1.13 -13.17
N CYS A 94 7.44 -1.24 -11.84
CA CYS A 94 7.65 -0.12 -10.93
C CYS A 94 9.13 0.33 -10.92
N GLU A 95 10.08 -0.60 -10.84
CA GLU A 95 11.53 -0.32 -10.85
C GLU A 95 11.96 0.40 -12.13
N GLU A 96 11.36 0.09 -13.29
CA GLU A 96 11.61 0.77 -14.57
C GLU A 96 11.29 2.29 -14.53
N THR A 97 10.41 2.73 -13.63
CA THR A 97 10.10 4.16 -13.46
C THR A 97 11.23 4.94 -12.80
N GLY A 98 12.04 4.26 -11.97
CA GLY A 98 13.07 4.86 -11.12
C GLY A 98 12.52 5.52 -9.85
N ILE A 99 11.21 5.42 -9.58
CA ILE A 99 10.55 6.02 -8.43
C ILE A 99 10.50 5.01 -7.28
N PRO A 100 10.90 5.36 -6.03
CA PRO A 100 10.75 4.50 -4.87
C PRO A 100 9.30 4.02 -4.72
N THR A 101 9.10 2.70 -4.60
CA THR A 101 7.76 2.10 -4.58
C THR A 101 7.57 1.23 -3.34
N TYR A 102 6.44 1.41 -2.67
CA TYR A 102 6.02 0.66 -1.49
C TYR A 102 4.77 -0.15 -1.81
N TYR A 103 4.62 -1.35 -1.22
CA TYR A 103 3.61 -2.32 -1.61
C TYR A 103 2.69 -2.65 -0.44
N THR A 104 1.38 -2.62 -0.67
CA THR A 104 0.34 -3.10 0.25
C THR A 104 -0.25 -4.38 -0.31
N ILE A 105 -0.55 -5.34 0.52
CA ILE A 105 -1.22 -6.57 0.11
C ILE A 105 -2.74 -6.36 0.04
N GLY A 106 -3.36 -6.77 -1.07
CA GLY A 106 -4.81 -6.88 -1.24
C GLY A 106 -5.31 -8.32 -1.10
N ASN A 107 -6.63 -8.50 -1.15
CA ASN A 107 -7.22 -9.83 -0.98
C ASN A 107 -6.99 -10.74 -2.19
N HIS A 108 -6.85 -10.18 -3.39
CA HIS A 108 -6.50 -10.93 -4.58
C HIS A 108 -5.01 -11.27 -4.69
N ASP A 109 -4.14 -10.60 -3.93
CA ASP A 109 -2.71 -10.91 -3.88
C ASP A 109 -2.37 -12.14 -3.04
N ARG A 110 -3.33 -12.67 -2.28
CA ARG A 110 -3.12 -13.85 -1.44
C ARG A 110 -2.97 -15.11 -2.29
N TYR A 111 -1.92 -15.89 -1.99
CA TYR A 111 -1.70 -17.19 -2.62
C TYR A 111 -1.60 -18.28 -1.56
N PHE A 112 -2.57 -19.21 -1.55
CA PHE A 112 -2.81 -20.13 -0.44
C PHE A 112 -2.03 -21.45 -0.52
N TYR A 113 -0.92 -21.48 -1.25
CA TYR A 113 -0.08 -22.67 -1.33
C TYR A 113 1.40 -22.30 -1.29
N ARG A 114 2.21 -23.20 -0.72
CA ARG A 114 3.67 -23.14 -0.71
C ARG A 114 4.24 -23.82 -1.97
N GLU A 115 5.52 -23.64 -2.18
CA GLU A 115 6.27 -24.25 -3.28
C GLU A 115 6.14 -25.79 -3.31
N ASP A 116 6.03 -26.44 -2.13
CA ASP A 116 5.80 -27.88 -2.01
C ASP A 116 4.34 -28.31 -2.19
N GLY A 117 3.46 -27.40 -2.59
CA GLY A 117 2.02 -27.61 -2.82
C GLY A 117 1.19 -27.68 -1.54
N LYS A 118 1.78 -27.55 -0.37
CA LYS A 118 1.03 -27.52 0.90
C LYS A 118 0.26 -26.23 1.07
N ARG A 119 -0.84 -26.32 1.81
CA ARG A 119 -1.67 -25.16 2.13
C ARG A 119 -0.92 -24.15 2.99
N GLU A 120 -0.98 -22.88 2.60
CA GLU A 120 -0.56 -21.72 3.36
C GLU A 120 -1.84 -21.00 3.83
N PRO A 121 -2.14 -20.93 5.15
CA PRO A 121 -3.46 -20.55 5.61
C PRO A 121 -3.77 -19.06 5.51
N THR A 122 -2.76 -18.19 5.45
CA THR A 122 -2.93 -16.73 5.40
C THR A 122 -2.93 -16.18 3.98
N GLY A 123 -2.24 -16.88 3.07
CA GLY A 123 -2.01 -16.46 1.69
C GLY A 123 -0.93 -15.39 1.52
N VAL A 124 -0.15 -15.08 2.57
CA VAL A 124 0.75 -13.93 2.61
C VAL A 124 2.19 -14.27 2.20
N GLU A 125 2.62 -15.52 2.41
CA GLU A 125 4.03 -15.94 2.25
C GLU A 125 4.60 -15.62 0.86
N LEU A 126 3.83 -15.85 -0.20
CA LEU A 126 4.29 -15.58 -1.57
C LEU A 126 4.47 -14.08 -1.81
N PHE A 127 3.51 -13.26 -1.39
CA PHE A 127 3.61 -11.81 -1.48
C PHE A 127 4.87 -11.31 -0.76
N GLU A 128 5.08 -11.73 0.49
CA GLU A 128 6.24 -11.28 1.28
C GLU A 128 7.58 -11.75 0.71
N LYS A 129 7.62 -12.92 0.06
CA LYS A 129 8.81 -13.41 -0.63
C LYS A 129 9.23 -12.52 -1.80
N HIS A 130 8.28 -11.93 -2.53
CA HIS A 130 8.53 -11.19 -3.77
C HIS A 130 8.51 -9.66 -3.59
N LEU A 131 7.64 -9.12 -2.72
CA LEU A 131 7.40 -7.68 -2.58
C LEU A 131 7.78 -7.12 -1.20
N GLY A 132 8.15 -7.98 -0.25
CA GLY A 132 8.54 -7.57 1.10
C GLY A 132 7.39 -7.68 2.11
N ARG A 133 7.60 -7.17 3.31
CA ARG A 133 6.64 -7.32 4.42
C ARG A 133 5.27 -6.77 4.08
N SER A 134 4.22 -7.44 4.53
CA SER A 134 2.82 -7.01 4.38
C SER A 134 2.37 -6.04 5.48
N THR A 135 3.17 -5.87 6.55
CA THR A 135 2.97 -4.89 7.61
C THR A 135 4.29 -4.25 7.98
N TYR A 136 4.41 -2.95 7.80
CA TYR A 136 5.62 -2.17 8.05
C TYR A 136 5.33 -0.67 8.10
N SER A 137 6.32 0.12 8.51
CA SER A 137 6.29 1.58 8.44
C SER A 137 7.58 2.12 7.84
N PHE A 138 7.53 3.35 7.37
CA PHE A 138 8.68 4.11 6.90
C PHE A 138 8.41 5.59 7.05
N ASP A 139 9.48 6.37 7.13
CA ASP A 139 9.41 7.83 7.18
C ASP A 139 9.88 8.41 5.85
N HIS A 140 9.21 9.48 5.40
CA HIS A 140 9.64 10.26 4.26
C HIS A 140 9.34 11.74 4.47
N LYS A 141 10.37 12.59 4.40
CA LYS A 141 10.29 14.06 4.52
C LYS A 141 9.40 14.54 5.69
N GLY A 142 9.53 13.87 6.84
CA GLY A 142 8.82 14.25 8.08
C GLY A 142 7.39 13.72 8.20
N VAL A 143 6.92 12.88 7.29
CA VAL A 143 5.66 12.14 7.37
C VAL A 143 5.93 10.68 7.69
N HIS A 144 5.21 10.12 8.66
CA HIS A 144 5.23 8.70 8.97
C HIS A 144 4.17 7.96 8.15
N PHE A 145 4.59 6.94 7.42
CA PHE A 145 3.71 6.07 6.63
C PHE A 145 3.64 4.70 7.29
N MET A 146 2.42 4.21 7.52
CA MET A 146 2.18 2.89 8.12
C MET A 146 1.35 2.03 7.18
N VAL A 147 1.94 0.95 6.67
CA VAL A 147 1.25 -0.04 5.82
C VAL A 147 0.76 -1.19 6.68
N ILE A 148 -0.54 -1.47 6.62
CA ILE A 148 -1.22 -2.47 7.44
C ILE A 148 -1.84 -3.54 6.55
N ASN A 149 -1.53 -4.80 6.83
CA ASN A 149 -2.22 -5.92 6.20
C ASN A 149 -3.66 -6.03 6.73
N SER A 150 -4.62 -5.62 5.92
CA SER A 150 -6.05 -5.61 6.23
C SER A 150 -6.80 -6.86 5.74
N VAL A 151 -6.10 -7.82 5.11
CA VAL A 151 -6.73 -8.97 4.46
C VAL A 151 -6.59 -10.28 5.24
N ILE A 152 -6.35 -10.21 6.54
CA ILE A 152 -6.31 -11.39 7.41
C ILE A 152 -7.72 -11.97 7.51
N PRO A 153 -7.96 -13.23 7.06
CA PRO A 153 -9.28 -13.80 7.05
C PRO A 153 -9.74 -14.15 8.46
N THR A 154 -11.00 -13.87 8.78
CA THR A 154 -11.69 -14.42 9.94
C THR A 154 -12.24 -15.81 9.63
N LYS A 155 -12.78 -16.50 10.67
CA LYS A 155 -13.47 -17.79 10.46
C LYS A 155 -14.77 -17.65 9.67
N GLU A 156 -15.36 -16.48 9.73
CA GLU A 156 -16.59 -16.09 9.05
C GLU A 156 -16.36 -15.68 7.59
N GLY A 157 -15.08 -15.50 7.20
CA GLY A 157 -14.67 -15.10 5.85
C GLY A 157 -14.50 -13.59 5.68
N ASP A 158 -14.67 -12.80 6.76
CA ASP A 158 -14.45 -11.37 6.73
C ASP A 158 -12.97 -11.01 6.75
N TYR A 159 -12.67 -9.75 6.48
CA TYR A 159 -11.34 -9.18 6.60
C TYR A 159 -11.08 -8.61 7.99
N SER A 160 -9.85 -8.74 8.48
CA SER A 160 -9.52 -8.28 9.82
C SER A 160 -8.04 -7.88 9.97
N ILE A 161 -7.74 -7.24 11.11
CA ILE A 161 -6.38 -6.97 11.58
C ILE A 161 -6.11 -7.91 12.76
N SER A 162 -4.99 -8.63 12.72
CA SER A 162 -4.64 -9.57 13.79
C SER A 162 -4.28 -8.85 15.09
N GLN A 163 -4.40 -9.56 16.22
CA GLN A 163 -3.97 -9.01 17.52
C GLN A 163 -2.46 -8.75 17.58
N GLU A 164 -1.67 -9.55 16.87
CA GLU A 164 -0.23 -9.36 16.78
C GLU A 164 0.09 -8.05 16.04
N GLN A 165 -0.57 -7.83 14.93
CA GLN A 165 -0.45 -6.60 14.16
C GLN A 165 -0.91 -5.38 14.96
N MET A 166 -2.02 -5.48 15.72
CA MET A 166 -2.46 -4.41 16.63
C MET A 166 -1.44 -4.12 17.75
N ARG A 167 -0.67 -5.12 18.21
CA ARG A 167 0.44 -4.85 19.15
C ARG A 167 1.58 -4.11 18.48
N TRP A 168 1.98 -4.56 17.28
CA TRP A 168 3.00 -3.90 16.49
C TRP A 168 2.64 -2.44 16.20
N ILE A 169 1.41 -2.16 15.72
CA ILE A 169 0.92 -0.79 15.46
C ILE A 169 1.05 0.10 16.70
N ARG A 170 0.68 -0.40 17.88
CA ARG A 170 0.81 0.38 19.12
C ARG A 170 2.26 0.72 19.47
N GLU A 171 3.18 -0.21 19.27
CA GLU A 171 4.60 0.02 19.56
C GLU A 171 5.23 0.97 18.53
N ASP A 172 4.88 0.85 17.27
CA ASP A 172 5.34 1.71 16.19
C ASP A 172 4.90 3.16 16.43
N LEU A 173 3.62 3.39 16.66
CA LEU A 173 3.05 4.72 16.96
C LEU A 173 3.64 5.37 18.22
N LYS A 174 4.04 4.60 19.24
CA LYS A 174 4.73 5.13 20.42
C LYS A 174 6.12 5.66 20.09
N GLY A 175 6.76 5.13 19.05
CA GLY A 175 8.07 5.57 18.57
C GLY A 175 8.04 6.86 17.78
N MET A 176 6.86 7.28 17.30
CA MET A 176 6.71 8.49 16.49
C MET A 176 6.97 9.76 17.31
N PRO A 177 7.61 10.79 16.72
CA PRO A 177 7.67 12.11 17.31
C PRO A 177 6.27 12.70 17.57
N GLU A 178 6.12 13.48 18.64
CA GLU A 178 4.86 14.16 18.94
C GLU A 178 4.48 15.13 17.81
N GLY A 179 3.23 15.03 17.35
CA GLY A 179 2.71 15.87 16.27
C GLY A 179 3.18 15.46 14.86
N CYS A 180 3.96 14.37 14.73
CA CYS A 180 4.35 13.87 13.42
C CYS A 180 3.11 13.48 12.59
N PRO A 181 2.96 13.98 11.35
CA PRO A 181 1.86 13.58 10.48
C PRO A 181 1.95 12.09 10.15
N LEU A 182 0.81 11.40 10.25
CA LEU A 182 0.67 9.98 9.97
C LEU A 182 -0.23 9.77 8.75
N ILE A 183 0.24 8.97 7.82
CA ILE A 183 -0.57 8.38 6.74
C ILE A 183 -0.62 6.88 6.93
N VAL A 184 -1.82 6.32 7.04
CA VAL A 184 -2.03 4.87 7.13
C VAL A 184 -2.46 4.36 5.77
N VAL A 185 -1.96 3.19 5.39
CA VAL A 185 -2.33 2.52 4.14
C VAL A 185 -2.91 1.15 4.45
N THR A 186 -4.12 0.91 3.99
CA THR A 186 -4.80 -0.39 4.04
C THR A 186 -5.34 -0.71 2.65
N HIS A 187 -5.51 -1.97 2.31
CA HIS A 187 -6.26 -2.31 1.10
C HIS A 187 -7.77 -2.30 1.38
N VAL A 188 -8.23 -3.20 2.26
CA VAL A 188 -9.64 -3.24 2.66
C VAL A 188 -9.97 -2.00 3.49
N PRO A 189 -11.12 -1.33 3.23
CA PRO A 189 -11.45 -0.08 3.88
C PRO A 189 -11.79 -0.21 5.37
N ILE A 190 -11.48 0.84 6.13
CA ILE A 190 -12.02 1.06 7.48
C ILE A 190 -13.49 1.46 7.40
N GLN A 191 -13.83 2.34 6.47
CA GLN A 191 -15.19 2.80 6.20
C GLN A 191 -15.35 3.12 4.70
N SER A 192 -16.57 2.90 4.19
CA SER A 192 -16.99 3.28 2.84
C SER A 192 -18.50 3.51 2.79
N LEU A 193 -18.94 4.37 1.92
CA LEU A 193 -20.36 4.57 1.58
C LEU A 193 -20.76 3.84 0.28
N TYR A 194 -19.87 3.04 -0.30
CA TYR A 194 -20.09 2.37 -1.59
C TYR A 194 -21.46 1.69 -1.68
N TYR A 195 -21.77 0.79 -0.72
CA TYR A 195 -23.06 0.09 -0.71
C TYR A 195 -24.23 0.98 -0.38
N ALA A 196 -24.03 2.05 0.39
CA ALA A 196 -25.08 3.03 0.64
C ALA A 196 -25.42 3.82 -0.62
N ALA A 197 -24.42 4.15 -1.43
CA ALA A 197 -24.58 4.89 -2.68
C ALA A 197 -25.13 4.00 -3.81
N THR A 198 -24.63 2.78 -3.96
CA THR A 198 -24.97 1.89 -5.09
C THR A 198 -26.20 1.04 -4.84
N GLU A 199 -26.43 0.56 -3.61
CA GLU A 199 -27.53 -0.34 -3.27
C GLU A 199 -28.57 0.26 -2.31
N GLY A 200 -28.36 1.48 -1.81
CA GLY A 200 -29.22 2.12 -0.82
C GLY A 200 -29.21 1.42 0.56
N LYS A 201 -28.11 0.71 0.89
CA LYS A 201 -27.97 -0.07 2.13
C LYS A 201 -26.72 0.32 2.88
N VAL A 202 -26.84 0.52 4.18
CA VAL A 202 -25.65 0.51 5.07
C VAL A 202 -25.19 -0.92 5.23
N SER A 203 -23.93 -1.20 4.90
CA SER A 203 -23.36 -2.54 4.96
C SER A 203 -21.94 -2.45 5.54
N ASP A 204 -21.56 -3.47 6.31
CA ASP A 204 -20.20 -3.73 6.78
C ASP A 204 -19.44 -4.70 5.87
N LYS A 205 -20.11 -5.14 4.80
CA LYS A 205 -19.48 -5.99 3.78
C LYS A 205 -18.28 -5.26 3.15
N ASP A 206 -17.23 -6.02 2.90
CA ASP A 206 -15.99 -5.51 2.32
C ASP A 206 -15.31 -4.39 3.14
N LEU A 207 -15.53 -4.39 4.46
CA LEU A 207 -14.84 -3.56 5.44
C LEU A 207 -13.98 -4.41 6.38
N ILE A 208 -13.04 -3.77 7.07
CA ILE A 208 -12.29 -4.42 8.16
C ILE A 208 -13.25 -4.66 9.33
N SER A 209 -13.61 -5.91 9.59
CA SER A 209 -14.64 -6.28 10.60
C SER A 209 -14.30 -5.83 12.03
N ASN A 210 -13.02 -5.75 12.36
CA ASN A 210 -12.54 -5.33 13.69
C ASN A 210 -11.80 -3.98 13.66
N PHE A 211 -12.20 -3.04 12.79
CA PHE A 211 -11.54 -1.76 12.60
C PHE A 211 -11.56 -0.85 13.85
N LYS A 212 -12.59 -0.96 14.69
CA LYS A 212 -12.83 0.01 15.76
C LYS A 212 -11.66 0.24 16.73
N PRO A 213 -10.94 -0.80 17.22
CA PRO A 213 -9.75 -0.59 18.04
C PRO A 213 -8.60 0.12 17.30
N LEU A 214 -8.46 -0.11 15.99
CA LEU A 214 -7.50 0.62 15.17
C LEU A 214 -7.91 2.08 15.06
N TRP A 215 -9.16 2.35 14.68
CA TRP A 215 -9.69 3.70 14.56
C TRP A 215 -9.53 4.52 15.83
N ASP A 216 -9.90 3.97 17.00
CA ASP A 216 -9.75 4.61 18.31
C ASP A 216 -8.28 4.88 18.69
N LEU A 217 -7.36 4.17 18.08
CA LEU A 217 -5.94 4.41 18.25
C LEU A 217 -5.47 5.53 17.32
N LEU A 218 -5.78 5.46 16.04
CA LEU A 218 -5.34 6.43 15.02
C LEU A 218 -5.82 7.85 15.34
N THR A 219 -7.06 8.00 15.83
CA THR A 219 -7.61 9.33 16.20
C THR A 219 -6.93 10.02 17.39
N LYS A 220 -5.97 9.36 18.05
CA LYS A 220 -5.13 9.96 19.11
C LYS A 220 -3.83 10.55 18.59
N TYR A 221 -3.51 10.33 17.34
CA TYR A 221 -2.32 10.82 16.66
C TYR A 221 -2.72 11.83 15.59
N HIS A 222 -1.77 12.55 15.06
CA HIS A 222 -2.00 13.46 13.94
C HIS A 222 -2.16 12.63 12.63
N THR A 223 -3.22 11.83 12.55
CA THR A 223 -3.52 11.01 11.38
C THR A 223 -4.16 11.88 10.30
N VAL A 224 -3.39 12.23 9.29
CA VAL A 224 -3.83 13.04 8.15
C VAL A 224 -4.82 12.27 7.30
N ALA A 225 -4.44 11.07 6.88
CA ALA A 225 -5.26 10.24 6.01
C ALA A 225 -5.08 8.75 6.24
N VAL A 226 -6.12 7.98 5.90
CA VAL A 226 -6.07 6.53 5.65
C VAL A 226 -6.33 6.33 4.16
N LEU A 227 -5.34 5.80 3.43
CA LEU A 227 -5.47 5.43 2.02
C LEU A 227 -6.02 4.02 1.93
N GLN A 228 -7.05 3.83 1.10
CA GLN A 228 -7.84 2.61 0.98
C GLN A 228 -8.06 2.24 -0.49
N GLY A 229 -8.24 0.95 -0.79
CA GLY A 229 -8.60 0.41 -2.11
C GLY A 229 -9.85 -0.45 -2.05
N HIS A 230 -9.87 -1.57 -2.80
CA HIS A 230 -10.83 -2.67 -2.74
C HIS A 230 -12.18 -2.43 -3.44
N ASN A 231 -12.80 -1.27 -3.29
CA ASN A 231 -14.12 -1.01 -3.87
C ASN A 231 -14.08 -0.42 -5.29
N HIS A 232 -12.88 -0.16 -5.83
CA HIS A 232 -12.64 0.35 -7.18
C HIS A 232 -13.28 1.71 -7.50
N VAL A 233 -13.74 2.44 -6.49
CA VAL A 233 -14.31 3.78 -6.64
C VAL A 233 -13.47 4.82 -5.92
N HIS A 234 -13.51 6.06 -6.38
CA HIS A 234 -12.96 7.17 -5.62
C HIS A 234 -13.96 7.68 -4.59
N GLU A 235 -13.54 7.74 -3.34
CA GLU A 235 -14.38 8.16 -2.21
C GLU A 235 -13.56 8.99 -1.21
N GLU A 236 -14.15 10.08 -0.70
CA GLU A 236 -13.54 10.91 0.33
C GLU A 236 -14.48 11.05 1.52
N LEU A 237 -14.06 10.54 2.67
CA LEU A 237 -14.80 10.66 3.92
C LEU A 237 -13.95 11.38 4.96
N PHE A 238 -14.53 12.32 5.68
CA PHE A 238 -13.83 13.04 6.76
C PHE A 238 -14.47 12.76 8.10
N SER A 239 -13.70 12.29 9.06
CA SER A 239 -14.18 12.01 10.41
C SER A 239 -13.06 12.17 11.44
N HIS A 240 -13.38 12.79 12.59
CA HIS A 240 -12.44 12.95 13.71
C HIS A 240 -11.08 13.57 13.35
N GLY A 241 -11.06 14.49 12.38
CA GLY A 241 -9.82 15.13 11.94
C GLY A 241 -9.01 14.31 10.92
N THR A 242 -9.48 13.13 10.53
CA THR A 242 -8.80 12.20 9.62
C THR A 242 -9.60 12.02 8.35
N TRP A 243 -8.94 12.01 7.21
CA TRP A 243 -9.51 11.65 5.93
C TRP A 243 -9.41 10.14 5.67
N LEU A 244 -10.46 9.56 5.14
CA LEU A 244 -10.50 8.20 4.60
C LEU A 244 -10.62 8.35 3.08
N LEU A 245 -9.56 8.00 2.36
CA LEU A 245 -9.43 8.25 0.92
C LEU A 245 -9.39 6.90 0.19
N MET A 246 -10.41 6.62 -0.59
CA MET A 246 -10.46 5.47 -1.48
C MET A 246 -9.84 5.85 -2.82
N GLY A 247 -8.84 5.09 -3.26
CA GLY A 247 -7.98 5.45 -4.39
C GLY A 247 -8.52 5.19 -5.78
N GLY A 248 -9.78 4.76 -5.93
CA GLY A 248 -10.28 4.28 -7.21
C GLY A 248 -9.65 2.93 -7.59
N ALA A 249 -9.43 2.69 -8.87
CA ALA A 249 -8.74 1.50 -9.36
C ALA A 249 -7.99 1.79 -10.66
N VAL A 250 -6.71 1.37 -10.74
CA VAL A 250 -5.95 1.42 -12.00
C VAL A 250 -6.63 0.56 -13.08
N SER A 251 -7.30 -0.51 -12.68
CA SER A 251 -8.02 -1.40 -13.59
C SER A 251 -9.49 -1.00 -13.84
N GLY A 252 -9.99 0.08 -13.21
CA GLY A 252 -11.41 0.39 -13.22
C GLY A 252 -12.27 -0.81 -12.84
N ALA A 253 -13.25 -1.16 -13.66
CA ALA A 253 -14.05 -2.39 -13.53
C ALA A 253 -13.29 -3.62 -14.06
N TRP A 254 -12.14 -3.98 -13.44
CA TRP A 254 -11.30 -5.13 -13.86
C TRP A 254 -10.91 -5.08 -15.34
N TRP A 255 -10.45 -3.95 -15.81
CA TRP A 255 -10.08 -3.69 -17.22
C TRP A 255 -11.26 -3.72 -18.20
N GLN A 256 -12.46 -3.39 -17.73
CA GLN A 256 -13.67 -3.34 -18.57
C GLN A 256 -14.25 -1.91 -18.68
N GLY A 257 -13.47 -0.89 -18.31
CA GLY A 257 -13.87 0.51 -18.30
C GLY A 257 -14.10 1.04 -16.88
N PRO A 258 -14.64 2.25 -16.78
CA PRO A 258 -14.94 2.89 -15.50
C PRO A 258 -15.90 2.08 -14.63
N LEU A 259 -15.81 2.26 -13.30
CA LEU A 259 -16.76 1.68 -12.34
C LEU A 259 -17.50 2.77 -11.58
N ASP A 260 -18.84 2.76 -11.65
CA ASP A 260 -19.75 3.64 -10.90
C ASP A 260 -19.34 5.13 -10.95
N GLY A 261 -18.85 5.59 -12.12
CA GLY A 261 -18.44 6.96 -12.36
C GLY A 261 -17.02 7.31 -11.96
N THR A 262 -16.22 6.30 -11.57
CA THR A 262 -14.78 6.44 -11.37
C THR A 262 -14.04 5.88 -12.59
N GLU A 263 -13.27 6.73 -13.26
CA GLU A 263 -12.41 6.34 -14.39
C GLU A 263 -11.22 5.50 -13.90
N GLU A 264 -10.51 4.84 -14.83
CA GLU A 264 -9.23 4.19 -14.56
C GLU A 264 -8.21 5.25 -14.13
N GLY A 265 -7.52 5.03 -13.00
CA GLY A 265 -6.60 6.05 -12.51
C GLY A 265 -6.09 5.79 -11.10
N PHE A 266 -5.66 6.86 -10.45
CA PHE A 266 -5.02 6.81 -9.14
C PHE A 266 -5.19 8.13 -8.36
N LEU A 267 -4.89 8.07 -7.06
CA LEU A 267 -4.90 9.25 -6.20
C LEU A 267 -3.50 9.88 -6.14
N LEU A 268 -3.41 11.17 -6.40
CA LEU A 268 -2.19 11.95 -6.27
C LEU A 268 -2.27 12.82 -5.02
N LEU A 269 -1.35 12.62 -4.06
CA LEU A 269 -1.26 13.43 -2.86
C LEU A 269 -0.11 14.45 -2.99
N THR A 270 -0.34 15.65 -2.47
CA THR A 270 0.70 16.67 -2.24
C THR A 270 0.76 16.95 -0.73
N LEU A 271 1.91 16.69 -0.12
CA LEU A 271 2.12 16.72 1.31
C LEU A 271 3.18 17.77 1.66
N ASP A 272 2.83 18.70 2.52
CA ASP A 272 3.73 19.75 3.05
C ASP A 272 3.67 19.73 4.58
N PRO A 273 4.43 18.83 5.22
CA PRO A 273 4.39 18.66 6.67
C PRO A 273 4.92 19.89 7.44
N GLU A 274 5.78 20.71 6.83
CA GLU A 274 6.29 21.93 7.48
C GLU A 274 5.20 23.00 7.65
N GLN A 275 4.24 23.04 6.71
CA GLN A 275 3.13 23.98 6.75
C GLN A 275 1.82 23.35 7.19
N ASP A 276 1.84 22.08 7.59
CA ASP A 276 0.65 21.28 7.95
C ASP A 276 -0.44 21.37 6.87
N ARG A 277 -0.02 21.25 5.60
CA ARG A 277 -0.91 21.32 4.43
C ARG A 277 -0.87 20.05 3.64
N TYR A 278 -2.03 19.48 3.40
CA TYR A 278 -2.23 18.21 2.70
C TYR A 278 -3.36 18.37 1.70
N SER A 279 -3.12 17.91 0.48
CA SER A 279 -4.14 17.93 -0.58
C SER A 279 -3.98 16.70 -1.46
N TRP A 280 -5.02 16.37 -2.18
CA TRP A 280 -5.03 15.25 -3.12
C TRP A 280 -5.97 15.56 -4.27
N GLU A 281 -5.78 14.83 -5.36
CA GLU A 281 -6.66 14.85 -6.51
C GLU A 281 -6.68 13.46 -7.15
N TYR A 282 -7.82 13.09 -7.73
CA TYR A 282 -7.92 11.88 -8.52
C TYR A 282 -7.42 12.15 -9.93
N ILE A 283 -6.50 11.32 -10.41
CA ILE A 283 -5.92 11.41 -11.75
C ILE A 283 -6.50 10.29 -12.60
N ASP A 284 -7.30 10.66 -13.60
CA ASP A 284 -7.65 9.80 -14.72
C ASP A 284 -6.39 9.56 -15.55
N ASP A 285 -5.95 8.30 -15.71
CA ASP A 285 -4.73 7.98 -16.44
C ASP A 285 -4.94 7.97 -17.97
N GLY A 286 -6.18 8.16 -18.42
CA GLY A 286 -6.56 8.21 -19.83
C GLY A 286 -6.39 6.86 -20.54
N TRP A 287 -6.54 5.75 -19.82
CA TRP A 287 -6.53 4.42 -20.42
C TRP A 287 -7.80 4.19 -21.24
N GLU A 288 -7.64 4.02 -22.53
CA GLU A 288 -8.72 3.62 -23.45
C GLU A 288 -8.57 2.14 -23.82
N GLN A 289 -9.71 1.42 -23.84
CA GLN A 289 -9.76 -0.04 -24.06
C GLN A 289 -9.52 -0.43 -25.52
#